data_f517f67562944791ba68f72cb3b7fe48
#
_entry.id   f517f67562944791ba68f72cb3b7fe48
#
_cell.length_a   1.000
_cell.length_b   1.000
_cell.length_c   1.000
_cell.angle_alpha   90.00
_cell.angle_beta   90.00
_cell.angle_gamma   90.00
#
_symmetry.space_group_name_H-M   'P 1'
#
loop_
_entity.id
_entity.type
_entity.pdbx_description
1 polymer ?
#
loop_
_entity_poly.entity_id
_entity_poly.type
_entity_poly.pdbx_seq_one_letter_code
_entity_poly.pdbx_strand_id
1 'polypeptide(L)'
;MSDSNTTDFTNPSTFILLGIPGLETAHVWISIPFCTMYAIAVLGNFTILFIVKMEPSLHGPMYYFLCMLAITDLVMSMSIVPKMLSIFWFNSRDIDFSACLTQMYFIHCFLAMESGIFVAMALDRYVAICHPLRHSTILTNPLVAKIGLAVVLRSGLLALPLPFLVRQWPYCRTNIIPEPFCSHIAVVKLACADTRVNSYYGLFVIFCVMGLDVIFIAVSYIQILRAIFSLPTKDARLKTFGTCGSHLCAILGFYIPGLFSSLMYRFGQNVAIHFHVLIANICLLLPPMLNPIIYGVRTRQIRDRLLRLYTHKGT
;
A
#
# COMPACT_ATOMS: atom_id res chain seq x y z
N MET A 1 -8.18 -30.71 -48.47
CA MET A 1 -7.06 -30.29 -47.62
C MET A 1 -7.56 -29.08 -46.86
N SER A 2 -8.01 -29.31 -45.67
CA SER A 2 -8.53 -28.25 -44.76
C SER A 2 -7.45 -28.00 -43.70
N ASP A 3 -6.73 -26.93 -43.86
CA ASP A 3 -5.86 -26.42 -42.79
C ASP A 3 -6.72 -25.66 -41.77
N SER A 4 -7.16 -26.37 -40.77
CA SER A 4 -7.73 -25.79 -39.56
C SER A 4 -6.59 -25.33 -38.67
N ASN A 5 -6.07 -24.12 -38.93
CA ASN A 5 -5.24 -23.42 -37.99
C ASN A 5 -6.13 -22.77 -36.91
N THR A 6 -6.78 -23.60 -36.10
CA THR A 6 -7.30 -23.17 -34.81
C THR A 6 -6.09 -23.04 -33.87
N THR A 7 -5.52 -21.86 -33.81
CA THR A 7 -4.66 -21.48 -32.70
C THR A 7 -5.51 -21.58 -31.43
N ASP A 8 -5.32 -22.66 -30.71
CA ASP A 8 -5.90 -22.87 -29.38
C ASP A 8 -5.34 -21.75 -28.46
N PHE A 9 -6.13 -20.72 -28.26
CA PHE A 9 -5.81 -19.63 -27.37
C PHE A 9 -5.98 -20.11 -25.92
N THR A 10 -4.99 -20.85 -25.44
CA THR A 10 -4.92 -21.25 -24.04
C THR A 10 -4.22 -20.17 -23.24
N ASN A 11 -4.75 -19.87 -22.05
CA ASN A 11 -4.04 -19.03 -21.09
C ASN A 11 -2.65 -19.63 -20.83
N PRO A 12 -1.57 -18.81 -20.77
CA PRO A 12 -0.25 -19.33 -20.47
C PRO A 12 -0.27 -20.02 -19.10
N SER A 13 0.39 -21.15 -18.97
CA SER A 13 0.52 -21.83 -17.68
C SER A 13 1.36 -21.01 -16.71
N THR A 14 2.35 -20.27 -17.23
CA THR A 14 3.31 -19.47 -16.47
C THR A 14 3.59 -18.14 -17.16
N PHE A 15 3.84 -17.12 -16.34
CA PHE A 15 4.44 -15.85 -16.76
C PHE A 15 5.92 -15.80 -16.37
N ILE A 16 6.69 -14.96 -17.09
CA ILE A 16 8.10 -14.71 -16.83
C ILE A 16 8.25 -13.27 -16.36
N LEU A 17 8.69 -13.07 -15.11
CA LEU A 17 8.97 -11.77 -14.53
C LEU A 17 10.41 -11.36 -14.81
N LEU A 18 10.63 -10.20 -15.42
CA LEU A 18 11.99 -9.76 -15.79
C LEU A 18 12.78 -9.13 -14.63
N GLY A 19 12.12 -8.72 -13.57
CA GLY A 19 12.76 -7.89 -12.55
C GLY A 19 12.81 -6.44 -13.00
N ILE A 20 13.99 -5.86 -13.08
CA ILE A 20 14.20 -4.50 -13.60
C ILE A 20 14.89 -4.61 -14.95
N PRO A 21 14.17 -4.42 -16.08
CA PRO A 21 14.69 -4.58 -17.41
C PRO A 21 15.86 -3.62 -17.69
N GLY A 22 16.94 -4.15 -18.29
CA GLY A 22 18.15 -3.38 -18.59
C GLY A 22 19.11 -3.15 -17.43
N LEU A 23 18.77 -3.65 -16.22
CA LEU A 23 19.63 -3.58 -15.03
C LEU A 23 19.88 -4.98 -14.43
N GLU A 24 19.81 -6.02 -15.24
CA GLU A 24 19.91 -7.43 -14.78
C GLU A 24 21.24 -7.72 -14.08
N THR A 25 22.32 -7.14 -14.56
CA THR A 25 23.67 -7.29 -13.97
C THR A 25 23.79 -6.58 -12.61
N ALA A 26 22.93 -5.59 -12.35
CA ALA A 26 22.92 -4.82 -11.12
C ALA A 26 21.91 -5.34 -10.08
N HIS A 27 21.13 -6.38 -10.40
CA HIS A 27 20.05 -6.89 -9.51
C HIS A 27 20.54 -7.18 -8.08
N VAL A 28 21.75 -7.77 -7.92
CA VAL A 28 22.31 -8.07 -6.61
C VAL A 28 22.56 -6.79 -5.80
N TRP A 29 23.08 -5.74 -6.44
CA TRP A 29 23.31 -4.45 -5.79
C TRP A 29 22.01 -3.71 -5.48
N ILE A 30 21.06 -3.75 -6.41
CA ILE A 30 19.73 -3.15 -6.23
C ILE A 30 18.94 -3.88 -5.13
N SER A 31 19.19 -5.17 -4.91
CA SER A 31 18.52 -5.92 -3.83
C SER A 31 18.88 -5.40 -2.43
N ILE A 32 20.05 -4.78 -2.23
CA ILE A 32 20.50 -4.30 -0.91
C ILE A 32 19.53 -3.27 -0.32
N PRO A 33 19.19 -2.14 -1.00
CA PRO A 33 18.22 -1.21 -0.48
C PRO A 33 16.82 -1.83 -0.31
N PHE A 34 16.38 -2.71 -1.19
CA PHE A 34 15.09 -3.38 -1.05
C PHE A 34 15.06 -4.34 0.14
N CYS A 35 16.14 -5.08 0.40
CA CYS A 35 16.26 -5.89 1.61
C CYS A 35 16.22 -5.04 2.88
N THR A 36 16.88 -3.87 2.86
CA THR A 36 16.85 -2.94 3.99
C THR A 36 15.44 -2.41 4.23
N MET A 37 14.75 -1.96 3.18
CA MET A 37 13.35 -1.51 3.27
C MET A 37 12.45 -2.62 3.80
N TYR A 38 12.61 -3.84 3.32
CA TYR A 38 11.85 -5.01 3.77
C TYR A 38 12.11 -5.35 5.23
N ALA A 39 13.36 -5.36 5.66
CA ALA A 39 13.73 -5.62 7.05
C ALA A 39 13.10 -4.58 7.99
N ILE A 40 13.17 -3.29 7.64
CA ILE A 40 12.54 -2.20 8.40
C ILE A 40 11.02 -2.37 8.43
N ALA A 41 10.40 -2.67 7.30
CA ALA A 41 8.95 -2.89 7.22
C ALA A 41 8.51 -4.06 8.10
N VAL A 42 9.16 -5.20 8.02
CA VAL A 42 8.81 -6.40 8.81
C VAL A 42 9.05 -6.16 10.29
N LEU A 43 10.26 -5.77 10.68
CA LEU A 43 10.63 -5.57 12.09
C LEU A 43 9.82 -4.43 12.71
N GLY A 44 9.67 -3.31 12.01
CA GLY A 44 8.96 -2.14 12.51
C GLY A 44 7.48 -2.39 12.73
N ASN A 45 6.80 -3.02 11.77
CA ASN A 45 5.37 -3.30 11.88
C ASN A 45 5.08 -4.39 12.93
N PHE A 46 5.88 -5.45 13.02
CA PHE A 46 5.78 -6.41 14.12
C PHE A 46 6.00 -5.77 15.48
N THR A 47 6.95 -4.84 15.58
CA THR A 47 7.22 -4.11 16.83
C THR A 47 6.02 -3.26 17.23
N ILE A 48 5.38 -2.55 16.30
CA ILE A 48 4.15 -1.79 16.57
C ILE A 48 3.04 -2.71 17.10
N LEU A 49 2.78 -3.83 16.42
CA LEU A 49 1.76 -4.79 16.84
C LEU A 49 2.05 -5.36 18.25
N PHE A 50 3.31 -5.67 18.53
CA PHE A 50 3.73 -6.16 19.83
C PHE A 50 3.51 -5.12 20.93
N ILE A 51 3.95 -3.88 20.71
CA ILE A 51 3.81 -2.79 21.69
C ILE A 51 2.34 -2.51 21.98
N VAL A 52 1.51 -2.38 20.96
CA VAL A 52 0.06 -2.10 21.15
C VAL A 52 -0.62 -3.25 21.88
N LYS A 53 -0.26 -4.50 21.59
CA LYS A 53 -0.79 -5.68 22.29
C LYS A 53 -0.43 -5.68 23.78
N MET A 54 0.83 -5.35 24.11
CA MET A 54 1.36 -5.44 25.48
C MET A 54 1.00 -4.26 26.36
N GLU A 55 0.57 -3.15 25.80
CA GLU A 55 0.33 -1.91 26.54
C GLU A 55 -1.17 -1.54 26.52
N PRO A 56 -1.91 -1.83 27.60
CA PRO A 56 -3.36 -1.52 27.68
C PRO A 56 -3.68 -0.04 27.50
N SER A 57 -2.76 0.86 27.83
CA SER A 57 -2.92 2.31 27.65
C SER A 57 -2.98 2.73 26.16
N LEU A 58 -2.58 1.85 25.25
CA LEU A 58 -2.63 2.05 23.80
C LEU A 58 -3.87 1.39 23.15
N HIS A 59 -4.83 0.93 23.93
CA HIS A 59 -6.07 0.35 23.42
C HIS A 59 -7.11 1.43 23.14
N GLY A 60 -6.91 2.17 22.04
CA GLY A 60 -7.83 3.20 21.56
C GLY A 60 -8.04 3.14 20.04
N PRO A 61 -9.01 3.89 19.50
CA PRO A 61 -9.39 3.86 18.08
C PRO A 61 -8.19 4.05 17.14
N MET A 62 -7.36 5.05 17.43
CA MET A 62 -6.16 5.36 16.67
C MET A 62 -5.20 4.17 16.56
N TYR A 63 -4.95 3.49 17.68
CA TYR A 63 -4.01 2.37 17.73
C TYR A 63 -4.57 1.11 17.09
N TYR A 64 -5.88 0.91 17.10
CA TYR A 64 -6.52 -0.16 16.35
C TYR A 64 -6.37 0.04 14.84
N PHE A 65 -6.56 1.27 14.34
CA PHE A 65 -6.29 1.59 12.94
C PHE A 65 -4.80 1.46 12.61
N LEU A 66 -3.91 1.83 13.53
CA LEU A 66 -2.47 1.64 13.36
C LEU A 66 -2.09 0.15 13.29
N CYS A 67 -2.73 -0.72 14.08
CA CYS A 67 -2.54 -2.17 13.97
C CYS A 67 -3.05 -2.71 12.62
N MET A 68 -4.19 -2.22 12.13
CA MET A 68 -4.68 -2.60 10.80
C MET A 68 -3.68 -2.16 9.70
N LEU A 69 -3.15 -0.95 9.81
CA LEU A 69 -2.11 -0.45 8.91
C LEU A 69 -0.86 -1.33 8.94
N ALA A 70 -0.38 -1.69 10.13
CA ALA A 70 0.79 -2.55 10.30
C ALA A 70 0.58 -3.95 9.69
N ILE A 71 -0.59 -4.54 9.84
CA ILE A 71 -0.93 -5.83 9.22
C ILE A 71 -0.98 -5.68 7.69
N THR A 72 -1.58 -4.61 7.18
CA THR A 72 -1.64 -4.29 5.75
C THR A 72 -0.23 -4.16 5.16
N ASP A 73 0.65 -3.42 5.82
CA ASP A 73 2.04 -3.24 5.43
C ASP A 73 2.83 -4.56 5.39
N LEU A 74 2.62 -5.43 6.38
CA LEU A 74 3.25 -6.75 6.43
C LEU A 74 2.79 -7.63 5.28
N VAL A 75 1.49 -7.72 5.03
CA VAL A 75 0.96 -8.55 3.94
C VAL A 75 1.41 -8.02 2.59
N MET A 76 1.42 -6.70 2.38
CA MET A 76 1.90 -6.07 1.16
C MET A 76 3.37 -6.43 0.90
N SER A 77 4.23 -6.23 1.88
CA SER A 77 5.66 -6.52 1.77
C SER A 77 5.93 -8.00 1.51
N MET A 78 5.23 -8.90 2.22
CA MET A 78 5.37 -10.35 2.05
C MET A 78 4.83 -10.85 0.69
N SER A 79 3.88 -10.15 0.09
CA SER A 79 3.33 -10.51 -1.21
C SER A 79 4.27 -10.18 -2.38
N ILE A 80 5.15 -9.21 -2.22
CA ILE A 80 6.00 -8.68 -3.29
C ILE A 80 7.46 -9.09 -3.13
N VAL A 81 8.06 -8.80 -1.97
CA VAL A 81 9.52 -8.83 -1.79
C VAL A 81 10.12 -10.23 -1.92
N PRO A 82 9.56 -11.31 -1.37
CA PRO A 82 10.17 -12.63 -1.51
C PRO A 82 10.33 -13.06 -2.97
N LYS A 83 9.33 -12.83 -3.82
CA LYS A 83 9.43 -13.15 -5.25
C LYS A 83 10.43 -12.24 -5.97
N MET A 84 10.43 -10.96 -5.67
CA MET A 84 11.39 -10.00 -6.22
C MET A 84 12.85 -10.41 -5.88
N LEU A 85 13.12 -10.77 -4.63
CA LEU A 85 14.45 -11.23 -4.22
C LEU A 85 14.84 -12.57 -4.86
N SER A 86 13.89 -13.48 -5.06
CA SER A 86 14.16 -14.74 -5.77
C SER A 86 14.57 -14.50 -7.23
N ILE A 87 14.02 -13.48 -7.87
CA ILE A 87 14.44 -13.05 -9.21
C ILE A 87 15.85 -12.45 -9.16
N PHE A 88 16.12 -11.56 -8.19
CA PHE A 88 17.39 -10.84 -8.13
C PHE A 88 18.58 -11.73 -7.75
N TRP A 89 18.38 -12.71 -6.87
CA TRP A 89 19.47 -13.57 -6.37
C TRP A 89 19.61 -14.89 -7.12
N PHE A 90 18.48 -15.49 -7.52
CA PHE A 90 18.47 -16.83 -8.09
C PHE A 90 18.00 -16.87 -9.54
N ASN A 91 17.68 -15.71 -10.13
CA ASN A 91 17.09 -15.61 -11.47
C ASN A 91 15.82 -16.48 -11.66
N SER A 92 15.08 -16.71 -10.57
CA SER A 92 13.83 -17.46 -10.57
C SER A 92 12.68 -16.58 -11.07
N ARG A 93 12.51 -16.53 -12.39
CA ARG A 93 11.60 -15.59 -13.08
C ARG A 93 10.20 -16.13 -13.28
N ASP A 94 10.03 -17.43 -13.23
CA ASP A 94 8.75 -18.08 -13.53
C ASP A 94 7.75 -17.85 -12.39
N ILE A 95 6.53 -17.51 -12.75
CA ILE A 95 5.39 -17.44 -11.84
C ILE A 95 4.19 -18.12 -12.49
N ASP A 96 3.53 -19.00 -11.76
CA ASP A 96 2.32 -19.66 -12.19
C ASP A 96 1.19 -18.65 -12.47
N PHE A 97 0.36 -18.88 -13.48
CA PHE A 97 -0.71 -17.97 -13.89
C PHE A 97 -1.64 -17.63 -12.71
N SER A 98 -2.07 -18.66 -11.97
CA SER A 98 -2.95 -18.47 -10.81
C SER A 98 -2.27 -17.71 -9.67
N ALA A 99 -0.97 -17.96 -9.43
CA ALA A 99 -0.18 -17.25 -8.43
C ALA A 99 -0.02 -15.78 -8.80
N CYS A 100 0.18 -15.48 -10.08
CA CYS A 100 0.26 -14.10 -10.59
C CYS A 100 -1.06 -13.35 -10.36
N LEU A 101 -2.20 -13.94 -10.67
CA LEU A 101 -3.52 -13.33 -10.43
C LEU A 101 -3.80 -13.14 -8.93
N THR A 102 -3.38 -14.09 -8.10
CA THR A 102 -3.49 -13.99 -6.64
C THR A 102 -2.64 -12.85 -6.09
N GLN A 103 -1.39 -12.74 -6.53
CA GLN A 103 -0.51 -11.62 -6.17
C GLN A 103 -1.11 -10.27 -6.59
N MET A 104 -1.64 -10.17 -7.81
CA MET A 104 -2.34 -8.98 -8.31
C MET A 104 -3.51 -8.59 -7.42
N TYR A 105 -4.34 -9.55 -7.02
CA TYR A 105 -5.46 -9.30 -6.11
C TYR A 105 -4.98 -8.73 -4.77
N PHE A 106 -4.01 -9.36 -4.12
CA PHE A 106 -3.49 -8.90 -2.84
C PHE A 106 -2.88 -7.51 -2.92
N ILE A 107 -2.07 -7.23 -3.92
CA ILE A 107 -1.46 -5.90 -4.10
C ILE A 107 -2.55 -4.82 -4.17
N HIS A 108 -3.55 -4.97 -5.03
CA HIS A 108 -4.59 -3.96 -5.19
C HIS A 108 -5.55 -3.88 -4.01
N CYS A 109 -5.89 -5.02 -3.40
CA CYS A 109 -6.72 -5.07 -2.20
C CYS A 109 -6.06 -4.34 -1.03
N PHE A 110 -4.80 -4.60 -0.75
CA PHE A 110 -4.11 -4.00 0.37
C PHE A 110 -3.72 -2.54 0.14
N LEU A 111 -3.44 -2.13 -1.12
CA LEU A 111 -3.33 -0.70 -1.45
C LEU A 111 -4.63 0.07 -1.17
N ALA A 112 -5.76 -0.48 -1.60
CA ALA A 112 -7.07 0.12 -1.32
C ALA A 112 -7.40 0.12 0.19
N MET A 113 -6.98 -0.92 0.91
CA MET A 113 -7.14 -1.04 2.36
C MET A 113 -6.31 0.01 3.09
N GLU A 114 -5.06 0.21 2.72
CA GLU A 114 -4.19 1.23 3.29
C GLU A 114 -4.79 2.64 3.13
N SER A 115 -5.29 2.96 1.94
CA SER A 115 -6.00 4.21 1.67
C SER A 115 -7.23 4.38 2.57
N GLY A 116 -8.07 3.36 2.71
CA GLY A 116 -9.23 3.38 3.60
C GLY A 116 -8.89 3.52 5.07
N ILE A 117 -7.78 2.93 5.51
CA ILE A 117 -7.27 3.10 6.88
C ILE A 117 -6.83 4.55 7.11
N PHE A 118 -6.18 5.20 6.14
CA PHE A 118 -5.84 6.63 6.26
C PHE A 118 -7.08 7.52 6.35
N VAL A 119 -8.16 7.21 5.65
CA VAL A 119 -9.45 7.89 5.81
C VAL A 119 -9.99 7.72 7.24
N ALA A 120 -9.97 6.50 7.77
CA ALA A 120 -10.41 6.20 9.14
C ALA A 120 -9.56 6.94 10.20
N MET A 121 -8.24 6.99 9.99
CA MET A 121 -7.31 7.70 10.86
C MET A 121 -7.49 9.22 10.78
N ALA A 122 -7.80 9.77 9.60
CA ALA A 122 -8.12 11.19 9.44
C ALA A 122 -9.43 11.55 10.15
N LEU A 123 -10.43 10.67 10.09
CA LEU A 123 -11.69 10.81 10.83
C LEU A 123 -11.43 10.80 12.35
N ASP A 124 -10.61 9.86 12.84
CA ASP A 124 -10.23 9.80 14.26
C ASP A 124 -9.58 11.12 14.72
N ARG A 125 -8.62 11.65 13.94
CA ARG A 125 -7.98 12.93 14.25
C ARG A 125 -8.95 14.09 14.21
N TYR A 126 -9.86 14.12 13.24
CA TYR A 126 -10.90 15.14 13.16
C TYR A 126 -11.76 15.14 14.43
N VAL A 127 -12.27 13.99 14.84
CA VAL A 127 -13.11 13.88 16.05
C VAL A 127 -12.32 14.24 17.31
N ALA A 128 -11.07 13.78 17.42
CA ALA A 128 -10.22 14.05 18.59
C ALA A 128 -9.87 15.54 18.76
N ILE A 129 -9.74 16.29 17.68
CA ILE A 129 -9.33 17.69 17.70
C ILE A 129 -10.54 18.64 17.71
N CYS A 130 -11.54 18.36 16.87
CA CYS A 130 -12.71 19.24 16.75
C CYS A 130 -13.78 18.95 17.82
N HIS A 131 -13.84 17.72 18.35
CA HIS A 131 -14.83 17.28 19.33
C HIS A 131 -14.20 16.51 20.50
N PRO A 132 -13.21 17.06 21.22
CA PRO A 132 -12.41 16.31 22.19
C PRO A 132 -13.22 15.70 23.33
N LEU A 133 -14.26 16.39 23.79
CA LEU A 133 -15.14 15.91 24.86
C LEU A 133 -16.07 14.75 24.42
N ARG A 134 -16.27 14.58 23.12
CA ARG A 134 -17.16 13.55 22.57
C ARG A 134 -16.37 12.44 21.85
N HIS A 135 -15.06 12.48 21.81
CA HIS A 135 -14.25 11.51 21.09
C HIS A 135 -14.56 10.07 21.50
N SER A 136 -14.57 9.78 22.79
CA SER A 136 -14.86 8.43 23.32
C SER A 136 -16.32 7.99 23.14
N THR A 137 -17.25 8.93 23.05
CA THR A 137 -18.67 8.63 22.81
C THR A 137 -19.02 8.46 21.34
N ILE A 138 -18.29 9.10 20.44
CA ILE A 138 -18.46 8.98 18.99
C ILE A 138 -17.72 7.74 18.48
N LEU A 139 -16.42 7.63 18.77
CA LEU A 139 -15.58 6.53 18.30
C LEU A 139 -15.53 5.38 19.33
N THR A 140 -16.66 4.72 19.49
CA THR A 140 -16.76 3.53 20.33
C THR A 140 -16.09 2.32 19.68
N ASN A 141 -15.64 1.34 20.47
CA ASN A 141 -15.02 0.12 19.94
C ASN A 141 -15.90 -0.61 18.89
N PRO A 142 -17.23 -0.73 19.05
CA PRO A 142 -18.08 -1.31 18.00
C PRO A 142 -18.08 -0.51 16.71
N LEU A 143 -18.03 0.83 16.78
CA LEU A 143 -17.97 1.68 15.58
C LEU A 143 -16.60 1.53 14.88
N VAL A 144 -15.52 1.51 15.64
CA VAL A 144 -14.15 1.28 15.08
C VAL A 144 -14.10 -0.08 14.38
N ALA A 145 -14.66 -1.13 14.97
CA ALA A 145 -14.74 -2.44 14.33
C ALA A 145 -15.56 -2.42 13.03
N LYS A 146 -16.70 -1.71 13.02
CA LYS A 146 -17.54 -1.53 11.82
C LYS A 146 -16.79 -0.76 10.71
N ILE A 147 -16.07 0.30 11.06
CA ILE A 147 -15.24 1.07 10.11
C ILE A 147 -14.15 0.16 9.54
N GLY A 148 -13.45 -0.59 10.39
CA GLY A 148 -12.43 -1.54 9.96
C GLY A 148 -12.98 -2.61 9.00
N LEU A 149 -14.12 -3.19 9.33
CA LEU A 149 -14.80 -4.16 8.47
C LEU A 149 -15.23 -3.53 7.13
N ALA A 150 -15.77 -2.31 7.15
CA ALA A 150 -16.15 -1.60 5.93
C ALA A 150 -14.94 -1.33 5.03
N VAL A 151 -13.79 -0.96 5.59
CA VAL A 151 -12.54 -0.78 4.84
C VAL A 151 -12.12 -2.10 4.18
N VAL A 152 -12.12 -3.21 4.93
CA VAL A 152 -11.74 -4.54 4.41
C VAL A 152 -12.68 -4.97 3.29
N LEU A 153 -13.99 -4.89 3.50
CA LEU A 153 -15.00 -5.30 2.51
C LEU A 153 -14.94 -4.43 1.25
N ARG A 154 -14.84 -3.11 1.39
CA ARG A 154 -14.69 -2.19 0.26
C ARG A 154 -13.47 -2.54 -0.59
N SER A 155 -12.33 -2.72 0.06
CA SER A 155 -11.07 -2.99 -0.61
C SER A 155 -11.06 -4.33 -1.32
N GLY A 156 -11.57 -5.38 -0.67
CA GLY A 156 -11.73 -6.69 -1.26
C GLY A 156 -12.66 -6.68 -2.48
N LEU A 157 -13.80 -5.99 -2.38
CA LEU A 157 -14.78 -5.89 -3.48
C LEU A 157 -14.25 -5.06 -4.66
N LEU A 158 -13.50 -3.98 -4.41
CA LEU A 158 -12.87 -3.17 -5.47
C LEU A 158 -11.77 -3.95 -6.20
N ALA A 159 -10.99 -4.74 -5.50
CA ALA A 159 -9.89 -5.49 -6.10
C ALA A 159 -10.35 -6.79 -6.79
N LEU A 160 -11.47 -7.38 -6.35
CA LEU A 160 -11.93 -8.69 -6.80
C LEU A 160 -12.12 -8.82 -8.33
N PRO A 161 -12.71 -7.85 -9.04
CA PRO A 161 -12.88 -7.96 -10.49
C PRO A 161 -11.57 -7.95 -11.29
N LEU A 162 -10.49 -7.38 -10.77
CA LEU A 162 -9.24 -7.22 -11.51
C LEU A 162 -8.67 -8.54 -12.03
N PRO A 163 -8.44 -9.58 -11.21
CA PRO A 163 -7.94 -10.87 -11.70
C PRO A 163 -8.94 -11.59 -12.62
N PHE A 164 -10.26 -11.45 -12.38
CA PHE A 164 -11.26 -12.07 -13.25
C PHE A 164 -11.30 -11.42 -14.62
N LEU A 165 -11.23 -10.10 -14.70
CA LEU A 165 -11.16 -9.35 -15.95
C LEU A 165 -9.90 -9.70 -16.77
N VAL A 166 -8.79 -9.97 -16.09
CA VAL A 166 -7.54 -10.40 -16.73
C VAL A 166 -7.64 -11.84 -17.23
N ARG A 167 -8.23 -12.72 -16.43
CA ARG A 167 -8.32 -14.16 -16.73
C ARG A 167 -9.11 -14.48 -18.01
N GLN A 168 -10.06 -13.64 -18.38
CA GLN A 168 -10.96 -13.92 -19.52
C GLN A 168 -10.32 -13.67 -20.90
N TRP A 169 -9.16 -13.02 -20.98
CA TRP A 169 -8.55 -12.62 -22.23
C TRP A 169 -7.52 -13.65 -22.75
N PRO A 170 -7.41 -13.81 -24.09
CA PRO A 170 -6.35 -14.60 -24.68
C PRO A 170 -5.01 -13.86 -24.67
N TYR A 171 -3.95 -14.58 -24.39
CA TYR A 171 -2.56 -14.10 -24.37
C TYR A 171 -1.81 -14.71 -25.54
N CYS A 172 -1.54 -13.95 -26.60
CA CYS A 172 -0.97 -14.47 -27.86
C CYS A 172 0.37 -13.84 -28.24
N ARG A 173 0.79 -12.75 -27.57
CA ARG A 173 2.01 -12.02 -27.94
C ARG A 173 3.23 -12.54 -27.20
N THR A 174 3.17 -12.55 -25.89
CA THR A 174 4.26 -12.96 -25.00
C THR A 174 3.70 -13.24 -23.61
N ASN A 175 4.41 -14.06 -22.85
CA ASN A 175 4.15 -14.28 -21.42
C ASN A 175 5.16 -13.55 -20.52
N ILE A 176 5.91 -12.57 -21.05
CA ILE A 176 6.94 -11.85 -20.33
C ILE A 176 6.36 -10.56 -19.74
N ILE A 177 6.41 -10.44 -18.41
CA ILE A 177 6.03 -9.26 -17.66
C ILE A 177 7.30 -8.48 -17.33
N PRO A 178 7.43 -7.21 -17.77
CA PRO A 178 8.64 -6.40 -17.57
C PRO A 178 8.72 -5.79 -16.16
N GLU A 179 8.29 -6.52 -15.14
CA GLU A 179 8.24 -6.12 -13.73
C GLU A 179 8.59 -7.31 -12.84
N PRO A 180 9.02 -7.08 -11.58
CA PRO A 180 9.30 -8.16 -10.63
C PRO A 180 8.05 -8.67 -9.89
N PHE A 181 6.88 -8.17 -10.22
CA PHE A 181 5.58 -8.56 -9.65
C PHE A 181 4.48 -8.44 -10.71
N CYS A 182 3.32 -9.04 -10.43
CA CYS A 182 2.18 -9.03 -11.33
C CYS A 182 1.31 -7.78 -11.11
N SER A 183 1.57 -6.72 -11.85
CA SER A 183 0.70 -5.55 -11.90
C SER A 183 -0.45 -5.75 -12.89
N HIS A 184 -1.63 -5.20 -12.58
CA HIS A 184 -2.80 -5.31 -13.45
C HIS A 184 -2.52 -4.80 -14.88
N ILE A 185 -1.93 -3.60 -15.01
CA ILE A 185 -1.70 -2.98 -16.32
C ILE A 185 -0.64 -3.74 -17.13
N ALA A 186 0.43 -4.23 -16.49
CA ALA A 186 1.48 -4.97 -17.19
C ALA A 186 0.94 -6.27 -17.78
N VAL A 187 0.09 -6.99 -17.03
CA VAL A 187 -0.53 -8.23 -17.52
C VAL A 187 -1.56 -7.93 -18.60
N VAL A 188 -2.42 -6.92 -18.44
CA VAL A 188 -3.43 -6.53 -19.44
C VAL A 188 -2.79 -6.17 -20.79
N LYS A 189 -1.62 -5.53 -20.80
CA LYS A 189 -0.89 -5.20 -22.04
C LYS A 189 -0.43 -6.42 -22.85
N LEU A 190 -0.37 -7.59 -22.26
CA LEU A 190 -0.01 -8.85 -22.94
C LEU A 190 -1.21 -9.51 -23.64
N ALA A 191 -2.43 -9.10 -23.32
CA ALA A 191 -3.63 -9.64 -23.94
C ALA A 191 -3.77 -9.20 -25.41
N CYS A 192 -4.36 -10.07 -26.22
CA CYS A 192 -4.59 -9.88 -27.66
C CYS A 192 -6.02 -9.50 -28.01
N ALA A 193 -6.72 -8.86 -27.10
CA ALA A 193 -8.11 -8.46 -27.25
C ALA A 193 -8.32 -6.98 -26.91
N ASP A 194 -9.55 -6.49 -27.10
CA ASP A 194 -9.90 -5.13 -26.66
C ASP A 194 -10.01 -5.08 -25.13
N THR A 195 -8.99 -4.53 -24.50
CA THR A 195 -8.86 -4.45 -23.04
C THR A 195 -9.40 -3.15 -22.44
N ARG A 196 -10.25 -2.41 -23.18
CA ARG A 196 -10.81 -1.13 -22.71
C ARG A 196 -11.57 -1.27 -21.39
N VAL A 197 -12.32 -2.37 -21.22
CA VAL A 197 -13.04 -2.65 -19.97
C VAL A 197 -12.10 -2.72 -18.79
N ASN A 198 -10.96 -3.40 -18.92
CA ASN A 198 -9.93 -3.48 -17.90
C ASN A 198 -9.34 -2.10 -17.58
N SER A 199 -9.08 -1.30 -18.63
CA SER A 199 -8.55 0.04 -18.47
C SER A 199 -9.53 0.97 -17.74
N TYR A 200 -10.81 0.95 -18.11
CA TYR A 200 -11.85 1.73 -17.46
C TYR A 200 -12.09 1.29 -16.01
N TYR A 201 -12.11 -0.02 -15.77
CA TYR A 201 -12.26 -0.52 -14.40
C TYR A 201 -11.06 -0.15 -13.53
N GLY A 202 -9.84 -0.26 -14.05
CA GLY A 202 -8.63 0.18 -13.35
C GLY A 202 -8.65 1.68 -13.03
N LEU A 203 -9.15 2.52 -13.95
CA LEU A 203 -9.36 3.95 -13.69
C LEU A 203 -10.41 4.21 -12.62
N PHE A 204 -11.50 3.47 -12.64
CA PHE A 204 -12.55 3.55 -11.61
C PHE A 204 -11.99 3.22 -10.22
N VAL A 205 -11.19 2.16 -10.08
CA VAL A 205 -10.53 1.80 -8.81
C VAL A 205 -9.59 2.92 -8.34
N ILE A 206 -8.76 3.46 -9.25
CA ILE A 206 -7.88 4.59 -8.93
C ILE A 206 -8.69 5.80 -8.49
N PHE A 207 -9.79 6.12 -9.17
CA PHE A 207 -10.67 7.23 -8.78
C PHE A 207 -11.26 7.03 -7.38
N CYS A 208 -11.72 5.82 -7.05
CA CYS A 208 -12.25 5.52 -5.73
C CYS A 208 -11.18 5.64 -4.63
N VAL A 209 -9.96 5.16 -4.89
CA VAL A 209 -8.88 5.11 -3.89
C VAL A 209 -8.09 6.41 -3.84
N MET A 210 -7.66 6.95 -4.99
CA MET A 210 -6.83 8.16 -5.04
C MET A 210 -7.66 9.45 -5.17
N GLY A 211 -8.91 9.38 -5.60
CA GLY A 211 -9.79 10.54 -5.74
C GLY A 211 -10.66 10.74 -4.51
N LEU A 212 -11.63 9.85 -4.27
CA LEU A 212 -12.61 10.03 -3.21
C LEU A 212 -11.96 10.00 -1.81
N ASP A 213 -11.02 9.09 -1.56
CA ASP A 213 -10.36 9.01 -0.25
C ASP A 213 -9.55 10.27 0.04
N VAL A 214 -8.83 10.80 -0.95
CA VAL A 214 -8.09 12.06 -0.81
C VAL A 214 -9.02 13.23 -0.52
N ILE A 215 -10.20 13.29 -1.15
CA ILE A 215 -11.19 14.34 -0.88
C ILE A 215 -11.66 14.27 0.58
N PHE A 216 -12.01 13.07 1.09
CA PHE A 216 -12.41 12.90 2.49
C PHE A 216 -11.30 13.29 3.47
N ILE A 217 -10.06 12.90 3.20
CA ILE A 217 -8.90 13.28 4.00
C ILE A 217 -8.70 14.79 3.96
N ALA A 218 -8.73 15.40 2.79
CA ALA A 218 -8.56 16.85 2.63
C ALA A 218 -9.62 17.65 3.39
N VAL A 219 -10.89 17.26 3.28
CA VAL A 219 -11.99 17.91 4.04
C VAL A 219 -11.75 17.79 5.54
N SER A 220 -11.37 16.59 6.03
CA SER A 220 -11.06 16.37 7.45
C SER A 220 -9.91 17.28 7.92
N TYR A 221 -8.83 17.37 7.15
CA TYR A 221 -7.67 18.21 7.50
C TYR A 221 -7.94 19.70 7.39
N ILE A 222 -8.80 20.15 6.47
CA ILE A 222 -9.24 21.56 6.43
C ILE A 222 -9.97 21.92 7.72
N GLN A 223 -10.84 21.07 8.23
CA GLN A 223 -11.53 21.30 9.49
C GLN A 223 -10.57 21.23 10.69
N ILE A 224 -9.63 20.29 10.69
CA ILE A 224 -8.58 20.19 11.69
C ILE A 224 -7.75 21.49 11.74
N LEU A 225 -7.31 21.99 10.60
CA LEU A 225 -6.53 23.23 10.50
C LEU A 225 -7.32 24.44 11.03
N ARG A 226 -8.60 24.55 10.67
CA ARG A 226 -9.47 25.60 11.22
C ARG A 226 -9.54 25.54 12.76
N ALA A 227 -9.70 24.34 13.31
CA ALA A 227 -9.72 24.13 14.75
C ALA A 227 -8.38 24.47 15.41
N ILE A 228 -7.25 24.11 14.81
CA ILE A 228 -5.91 24.44 15.32
C ILE A 228 -5.67 25.94 15.34
N PHE A 229 -6.02 26.65 14.27
CA PHE A 229 -5.84 28.11 14.21
C PHE A 229 -6.74 28.86 15.19
N SER A 230 -7.84 28.28 15.66
CA SER A 230 -8.69 28.86 16.71
C SER A 230 -8.15 28.66 18.13
N LEU A 231 -7.11 27.83 18.31
CA LEU A 231 -6.48 27.63 19.63
C LEU A 231 -5.80 28.91 20.13
N PRO A 232 -5.93 29.26 21.44
CA PRO A 232 -5.49 30.54 21.96
C PRO A 232 -3.97 30.70 22.05
N THR A 233 -3.21 29.61 22.26
CA THR A 233 -1.76 29.68 22.49
C THR A 233 -0.95 29.08 21.35
N LYS A 234 0.24 29.62 21.09
CA LYS A 234 1.18 29.10 20.11
C LYS A 234 1.63 27.67 20.47
N ASP A 235 1.86 27.40 21.74
CA ASP A 235 2.31 26.08 22.21
C ASP A 235 1.27 25.00 21.99
N ALA A 236 -0.03 25.28 22.23
CA ALA A 236 -1.12 24.39 21.94
C ALA A 236 -1.22 24.08 20.42
N ARG A 237 -1.06 25.11 19.57
CA ARG A 237 -1.02 24.94 18.11
C ARG A 237 0.13 24.03 17.68
N LEU A 238 1.37 24.31 18.14
CA LEU A 238 2.55 23.54 17.79
C LEU A 238 2.45 22.08 18.23
N LYS A 239 1.94 21.83 19.45
CA LYS A 239 1.71 20.47 19.95
C LYS A 239 0.70 19.69 19.07
N THR A 240 -0.40 20.34 18.71
CA THR A 240 -1.44 19.74 17.87
C THR A 240 -0.94 19.52 16.44
N PHE A 241 -0.19 20.47 15.86
CA PHE A 241 0.49 20.27 14.58
C PHE A 241 1.47 19.10 14.61
N GLY A 242 2.23 18.93 15.69
CA GLY A 242 3.16 17.81 15.84
C GLY A 242 2.46 16.46 15.78
N THR A 243 1.27 16.36 16.37
CA THR A 243 0.46 15.14 16.35
C THR A 243 -0.12 14.87 14.95
N CYS A 244 -0.66 15.88 14.27
CA CYS A 244 -1.21 15.77 12.93
C CYS A 244 -0.12 15.58 11.87
N GLY A 245 1.06 16.15 12.07
CA GLY A 245 2.16 16.10 11.12
C GLY A 245 2.63 14.69 10.81
N SER A 246 2.62 13.78 11.78
CA SER A 246 2.98 12.37 11.58
C SER A 246 2.01 11.70 10.61
N HIS A 247 0.71 11.90 10.81
CA HIS A 247 -0.31 11.37 9.91
C HIS A 247 -0.17 11.95 8.51
N LEU A 248 0.02 13.27 8.42
CA LEU A 248 0.15 13.94 7.13
C LEU A 248 1.38 13.43 6.37
N CYS A 249 2.51 13.22 7.06
CA CYS A 249 3.70 12.61 6.45
C CYS A 249 3.43 11.20 5.90
N ALA A 250 2.73 10.35 6.66
CA ALA A 250 2.38 9.01 6.21
C ALA A 250 1.42 9.05 5.00
N ILE A 251 0.40 9.89 5.05
CA ILE A 251 -0.57 10.10 3.96
C ILE A 251 0.15 10.59 2.69
N LEU A 252 0.99 11.62 2.79
CA LEU A 252 1.74 12.14 1.66
C LEU A 252 2.74 11.10 1.12
N GLY A 253 3.39 10.34 2.00
CA GLY A 253 4.30 9.24 1.64
C GLY A 253 3.62 8.11 0.87
N PHE A 254 2.32 7.93 1.03
CA PHE A 254 1.51 6.97 0.29
C PHE A 254 0.96 7.55 -1.02
N TYR A 255 0.25 8.68 -0.95
CA TYR A 255 -0.49 9.21 -2.11
C TYR A 255 0.40 9.86 -3.16
N ILE A 256 1.46 10.59 -2.78
CA ILE A 256 2.31 11.29 -3.77
C ILE A 256 3.04 10.29 -4.67
N PRO A 257 3.79 9.29 -4.13
CA PRO A 257 4.45 8.31 -4.98
C PRO A 257 3.46 7.46 -5.78
N GLY A 258 2.35 7.03 -5.16
CA GLY A 258 1.32 6.23 -5.82
C GLY A 258 0.67 6.96 -7.00
N LEU A 259 0.32 8.23 -6.85
CA LEU A 259 -0.22 9.06 -7.93
C LEU A 259 0.83 9.28 -9.02
N PHE A 260 2.06 9.60 -8.64
CA PHE A 260 3.16 9.79 -9.59
C PHE A 260 3.40 8.53 -10.43
N SER A 261 3.49 7.35 -9.80
CA SER A 261 3.66 6.08 -10.48
C SER A 261 2.49 5.81 -11.45
N SER A 262 1.25 6.05 -11.02
CA SER A 262 0.05 5.85 -11.84
C SER A 262 0.01 6.75 -13.07
N LEU A 263 0.40 8.01 -12.92
CA LEU A 263 0.48 8.99 -14.03
C LEU A 263 1.62 8.64 -14.99
N MET A 264 2.79 8.30 -14.47
CA MET A 264 3.93 7.87 -15.27
C MET A 264 3.61 6.65 -16.13
N TYR A 265 2.89 5.68 -15.58
CA TYR A 265 2.51 4.47 -16.30
C TYR A 265 1.54 4.73 -17.47
N ARG A 266 0.70 5.78 -17.36
CA ARG A 266 -0.30 6.14 -18.37
C ARG A 266 0.20 7.14 -19.40
N PHE A 267 1.01 8.11 -18.98
CA PHE A 267 1.38 9.27 -19.78
C PHE A 267 2.89 9.36 -20.07
N GLY A 268 3.73 8.58 -19.40
CA GLY A 268 5.19 8.62 -19.52
C GLY A 268 5.73 7.88 -20.75
N GLN A 269 5.29 8.21 -21.96
CA GLN A 269 5.65 7.49 -23.20
C GLN A 269 7.15 7.53 -23.55
N ASN A 270 7.89 8.52 -23.07
CA ASN A 270 9.30 8.74 -23.40
C ASN A 270 10.27 8.35 -22.26
N VAL A 271 9.77 7.73 -21.19
CA VAL A 271 10.59 7.33 -20.04
C VAL A 271 11.03 5.89 -20.18
N ALA A 272 12.30 5.61 -19.93
CA ALA A 272 12.84 4.26 -20.02
C ALA A 272 12.13 3.32 -19.02
N ILE A 273 11.83 2.10 -19.46
CA ILE A 273 11.03 1.13 -18.71
C ILE A 273 11.60 0.81 -17.32
N HIS A 274 12.93 0.78 -17.19
CA HIS A 274 13.59 0.52 -15.91
C HIS A 274 13.28 1.60 -14.85
N PHE A 275 13.10 2.88 -15.25
CA PHE A 275 12.67 3.93 -14.32
C PHE A 275 11.24 3.72 -13.85
N HIS A 276 10.32 3.34 -14.75
CA HIS A 276 8.94 3.03 -14.37
C HIS A 276 8.89 1.89 -13.34
N VAL A 277 9.60 0.81 -13.62
CA VAL A 277 9.65 -0.37 -12.76
C VAL A 277 10.29 -0.05 -11.41
N LEU A 278 11.40 0.69 -11.40
CA LEU A 278 12.08 1.08 -10.17
C LEU A 278 11.18 1.96 -9.29
N ILE A 279 10.56 2.98 -9.88
CA ILE A 279 9.64 3.88 -9.17
C ILE A 279 8.44 3.09 -8.63
N ALA A 280 7.83 2.21 -9.42
CA ALA A 280 6.70 1.39 -8.98
C ALA A 280 7.07 0.53 -7.75
N ASN A 281 8.24 -0.10 -7.76
CA ASN A 281 8.73 -0.89 -6.62
C ASN A 281 8.97 -0.04 -5.38
N ILE A 282 9.60 1.13 -5.54
CA ILE A 282 9.81 2.07 -4.43
C ILE A 282 8.46 2.52 -3.88
N CYS A 283 7.50 2.89 -4.74
CA CYS A 283 6.17 3.33 -4.30
C CYS A 283 5.41 2.27 -3.51
N LEU A 284 5.58 0.98 -3.84
CA LEU A 284 4.94 -0.11 -3.12
C LEU A 284 5.60 -0.43 -1.78
N LEU A 285 6.91 -0.23 -1.65
CA LEU A 285 7.67 -0.59 -0.46
C LEU A 285 7.94 0.58 0.48
N LEU A 286 7.81 1.81 -0.02
CA LEU A 286 8.06 3.02 0.77
C LEU A 286 7.06 3.16 1.94
N PRO A 287 5.74 3.05 1.76
CA PRO A 287 4.78 3.16 2.87
C PRO A 287 4.98 2.10 3.95
N PRO A 288 5.11 0.79 3.65
CA PRO A 288 5.37 -0.25 4.66
C PRO A 288 6.64 0.00 5.49
N MET A 289 7.65 0.64 4.90
CA MET A 289 8.87 1.03 5.61
C MET A 289 8.69 2.31 6.42
N LEU A 290 8.04 3.34 5.84
CA LEU A 290 7.90 4.65 6.48
C LEU A 290 6.92 4.65 7.65
N ASN A 291 5.81 3.92 7.53
CA ASN A 291 4.76 3.90 8.55
C ASN A 291 5.31 3.55 9.95
N PRO A 292 6.04 2.45 10.16
CA PRO A 292 6.58 2.14 11.46
C PRO A 292 7.63 3.15 11.95
N ILE A 293 8.41 3.76 11.05
CA ILE A 293 9.37 4.80 11.42
C ILE A 293 8.62 6.04 11.91
N ILE A 294 7.65 6.52 11.13
CA ILE A 294 6.89 7.72 11.44
C ILE A 294 6.15 7.56 12.77
N TYR A 295 5.39 6.48 12.92
CA TYR A 295 4.60 6.25 14.14
C TYR A 295 5.45 5.82 15.33
N GLY A 296 6.51 5.05 15.12
CA GLY A 296 7.44 4.63 16.17
C GLY A 296 8.24 5.79 16.75
N VAL A 297 8.69 6.73 15.92
CA VAL A 297 9.50 7.88 16.35
C VAL A 297 8.63 9.06 16.84
N ARG A 298 7.55 9.36 16.14
CA ARG A 298 6.72 10.53 16.40
C ARG A 298 5.68 10.32 17.48
N THR A 299 5.17 9.09 17.67
CA THR A 299 4.20 8.81 18.73
C THR A 299 4.93 8.59 20.04
N ARG A 300 4.89 9.61 20.92
CA ARG A 300 5.61 9.61 22.20
C ARG A 300 5.40 8.32 23.00
N GLN A 301 4.18 7.85 23.10
CA GLN A 301 3.83 6.64 23.86
C GLN A 301 4.51 5.37 23.29
N ILE A 302 4.54 5.22 21.97
CA ILE A 302 5.20 4.08 21.31
C ILE A 302 6.72 4.23 21.48
N ARG A 303 7.27 5.40 21.24
CA ARG A 303 8.70 5.69 21.38
C ARG A 303 9.21 5.44 22.80
N ASP A 304 8.53 5.94 23.83
CA ASP A 304 8.93 5.79 25.20
C ASP A 304 8.90 4.29 25.63
N ARG A 305 7.96 3.53 25.08
CA ARG A 305 7.90 2.09 25.32
C ARG A 305 9.02 1.33 24.60
N LEU A 306 9.31 1.71 23.36
CA LEU A 306 10.49 1.19 22.64
C LEU A 306 11.77 1.40 23.43
N LEU A 307 12.01 2.62 23.90
CA LEU A 307 13.19 2.95 24.69
C LEU A 307 13.28 2.08 25.96
N ARG A 308 12.19 1.88 26.68
CA ARG A 308 12.15 1.00 27.86
C ARG A 308 12.49 -0.46 27.53
N LEU A 309 12.01 -1.00 26.42
CA LEU A 309 12.35 -2.36 26.00
C LEU A 309 13.85 -2.54 25.73
N TYR A 310 14.51 -1.50 25.20
CA TYR A 310 15.96 -1.53 24.95
C TYR A 310 16.79 -1.30 26.23
N THR A 311 16.31 -0.45 27.17
CA THR A 311 17.02 -0.15 28.41
C THR A 311 16.88 -1.26 29.48
N HIS A 312 15.76 -1.98 29.53
CA HIS A 312 15.58 -3.14 30.44
C HIS A 312 16.34 -4.41 30.03
N LYS A 313 16.98 -4.46 28.87
CA LYS A 313 17.86 -5.56 28.48
C LYS A 313 19.32 -5.38 28.95
N GLY A 314 19.61 -4.33 29.71
CA GLY A 314 20.96 -3.98 30.20
C GLY A 314 21.19 -4.23 31.70
N THR A 315 20.30 -4.95 32.39
CA THR A 315 20.52 -5.36 33.79
C THR A 315 20.30 -6.89 33.90
#